data_297a34d1362a33a5d1a1c188273a2592
#
_entry.id   297a34d1362a33a5d1a1c188273a2592
#
_cell.length_a   1.000
_cell.length_b   1.000
_cell.length_c   1.000
_cell.angle_alpha   90.00
_cell.angle_beta   90.00
_cell.angle_gamma   90.00
#
_symmetry.space_group_name_H-M   'P 1'
#
loop_
_entity.id
_entity.type
_entity.pdbx_description
1 polymer ?
#
loop_
_entity_poly.entity_id
_entity_poly.type
_entity_poly.pdbx_seq_one_letter_code
_entity_poly.pdbx_strand_id
1 'polypeptide(L)'
;MSAARKAAGNGSLRIVGGEWRRRVLRFPDAEGLRPTPDRVRETLFNWLGQDLTGLSCLDLFAGSGALGLEAASRGAEKVVMVEANPRVAEALGSNIRLLAASGRVELVRQDALKFVSSTPQAFDVIFLDPPYRQDWIEKLSPLLPRLLNEDAVIYAEAEVPLEGCGDWRTERSGRAGQVYF
;
A
#
# COMPACT_ATOMS: atom_id res chain seq x y z
N MET A 1 10.67 -42.50 2.42
CA MET A 1 9.39 -41.92 2.06
C MET A 1 9.53 -40.41 2.05
N SER A 2 9.63 -39.82 0.87
CA SER A 2 9.84 -38.38 0.66
C SER A 2 8.50 -37.68 0.84
N ALA A 3 8.36 -36.87 1.90
CA ALA A 3 7.24 -35.95 2.03
C ALA A 3 7.44 -34.84 0.99
N ALA A 4 6.65 -34.91 -0.08
CA ALA A 4 6.57 -33.85 -1.06
C ALA A 4 6.19 -32.55 -0.32
N ARG A 5 7.14 -31.60 -0.22
CA ARG A 5 6.87 -30.21 0.13
C ARG A 5 5.81 -29.70 -0.86
N LYS A 6 4.57 -29.54 -0.39
CA LYS A 6 3.57 -28.76 -1.10
C LYS A 6 4.22 -27.41 -1.43
N ALA A 7 4.46 -27.16 -2.70
CA ALA A 7 4.91 -25.85 -3.15
C ALA A 7 3.91 -24.82 -2.60
N ALA A 8 4.36 -23.93 -1.74
CA ALA A 8 3.55 -22.83 -1.25
C ALA A 8 3.06 -22.06 -2.49
N GLY A 9 1.75 -21.94 -2.67
CA GLY A 9 1.17 -21.20 -3.77
C GLY A 9 1.73 -19.77 -3.74
N ASN A 10 2.20 -19.27 -4.86
CA ASN A 10 2.66 -17.91 -4.98
C ASN A 10 1.58 -17.07 -5.65
N GLY A 11 1.12 -16.02 -4.97
CA GLY A 11 0.28 -15.00 -5.56
C GLY A 11 1.04 -14.20 -6.62
N SER A 12 0.32 -13.54 -7.50
CA SER A 12 0.89 -12.62 -8.48
C SER A 12 0.14 -11.29 -8.49
N LEU A 13 0.89 -10.23 -8.75
CA LEU A 13 0.44 -8.86 -8.87
C LEU A 13 0.88 -8.32 -10.22
N ARG A 14 -0.03 -7.73 -10.99
CA ARG A 14 0.30 -7.02 -12.22
C ARG A 14 0.27 -5.51 -11.97
N ILE A 15 1.30 -4.79 -12.41
CA ILE A 15 1.31 -3.34 -12.41
C ILE A 15 0.44 -2.84 -13.57
N VAL A 16 -0.49 -1.93 -13.27
CA VAL A 16 -1.55 -1.50 -14.20
C VAL A 16 -1.12 -0.30 -15.04
N GLY A 17 -0.37 0.64 -14.47
CA GLY A 17 0.02 1.87 -15.14
C GLY A 17 1.49 2.25 -14.92
N GLY A 18 1.90 3.34 -15.57
CA GLY A 18 3.22 3.93 -15.40
C GLY A 18 4.37 3.18 -16.10
N GLU A 19 5.58 3.43 -15.61
CA GLU A 19 6.84 2.93 -16.16
C GLU A 19 6.90 1.39 -16.23
N TRP A 20 6.36 0.72 -15.20
CA TRP A 20 6.40 -0.74 -15.10
C TRP A 20 5.10 -1.42 -15.51
N ARG A 21 4.27 -0.75 -16.27
CA ARG A 21 2.99 -1.28 -16.74
C ARG A 21 3.15 -2.68 -17.34
N ARG A 22 2.25 -3.59 -16.98
CA ARG A 22 2.19 -5.01 -17.37
C ARG A 22 3.26 -5.90 -16.72
N ARG A 23 4.18 -5.36 -15.93
CA ARG A 23 5.10 -6.20 -15.16
C ARG A 23 4.31 -7.03 -14.15
N VAL A 24 4.67 -8.30 -14.05
CA VAL A 24 4.07 -9.24 -13.10
C VAL A 24 5.10 -9.53 -12.01
N LEU A 25 4.66 -9.30 -10.78
CA LEU A 25 5.45 -9.51 -9.57
C LEU A 25 4.88 -10.70 -8.79
N ARG A 26 5.71 -11.39 -8.05
CA ARG A 26 5.29 -12.52 -7.26
C ARG A 26 5.44 -12.23 -5.77
N PHE A 27 4.51 -12.77 -4.98
CA PHE A 27 4.54 -12.68 -3.53
C PHE A 27 4.13 -14.02 -2.91
N PRO A 28 4.58 -14.34 -1.68
CA PRO A 28 4.22 -15.59 -1.02
C PRO A 28 2.77 -15.58 -0.57
N ASP A 29 2.16 -16.75 -0.48
CA ASP A 29 0.94 -16.91 0.28
C ASP A 29 1.21 -16.58 1.75
N ALA A 30 0.45 -15.64 2.28
CA ALA A 30 0.42 -15.30 3.69
C ALA A 30 -1.03 -15.03 4.09
N GLU A 31 -1.36 -15.33 5.34
CA GLU A 31 -2.70 -15.11 5.87
C GLU A 31 -3.08 -13.62 5.75
N GLY A 32 -4.25 -13.37 5.17
CA GLY A 32 -4.76 -12.01 4.94
C GLY A 32 -4.08 -11.24 3.80
N LEU A 33 -3.07 -11.81 3.13
CA LEU A 33 -2.39 -11.14 2.04
C LEU A 33 -3.16 -11.33 0.73
N ARG A 34 -3.90 -10.30 0.32
CA ARG A 34 -4.56 -10.21 -0.98
C ARG A 34 -4.20 -8.88 -1.62
N PRO A 35 -3.74 -8.87 -2.88
CA PRO A 35 -3.48 -7.60 -3.56
C PRO A 35 -4.79 -6.88 -3.84
N THR A 36 -4.78 -5.57 -3.71
CA THR A 36 -5.89 -4.73 -4.17
C THR A 36 -6.16 -5.02 -5.65
N PRO A 37 -7.40 -5.35 -6.03
CA PRO A 37 -7.74 -5.70 -7.41
C PRO A 37 -7.35 -4.61 -8.42
N ASP A 38 -7.00 -5.01 -9.64
CA ASP A 38 -6.63 -4.09 -10.73
C ASP A 38 -7.67 -2.97 -10.91
N ARG A 39 -8.95 -3.30 -10.91
CA ARG A 39 -10.06 -2.34 -11.06
C ARG A 39 -10.09 -1.30 -9.95
N VAL A 40 -9.85 -1.69 -8.72
CA VAL A 40 -9.82 -0.76 -7.57
C VAL A 40 -8.61 0.17 -7.71
N ARG A 41 -7.45 -0.36 -8.08
CA ARG A 41 -6.25 0.45 -8.33
C ARG A 41 -6.45 1.43 -9.49
N GLU A 42 -7.06 1.01 -10.58
CA GLU A 42 -7.41 1.91 -11.69
C GLU A 42 -8.31 3.05 -11.21
N THR A 43 -9.36 2.76 -10.44
CA THR A 43 -10.25 3.77 -9.87
C THR A 43 -9.50 4.72 -8.96
N LEU A 44 -8.71 4.21 -8.04
CA LEU A 44 -7.91 5.01 -7.11
C LEU A 44 -6.98 5.98 -7.84
N PHE A 45 -6.20 5.47 -8.79
CA PHE A 45 -5.24 6.31 -9.51
C PHE A 45 -5.90 7.25 -10.52
N ASN A 46 -7.14 6.97 -10.95
CA ASN A 46 -7.96 7.97 -11.64
C ASN A 46 -8.36 9.13 -10.69
N TRP A 47 -8.63 8.83 -9.43
CA TRP A 47 -8.94 9.87 -8.44
C TRP A 47 -7.73 10.71 -8.05
N LEU A 48 -6.56 10.07 -7.88
CA LEU A 48 -5.31 10.76 -7.50
C LEU A 48 -4.67 11.53 -8.67
N GLY A 49 -5.08 11.26 -9.90
CA GLY A 49 -4.34 11.60 -11.11
C GLY A 49 -3.41 10.47 -11.54
N GLN A 50 -3.21 10.35 -12.84
CA GLN A 50 -2.42 9.26 -13.43
C GLN A 50 -0.91 9.45 -13.24
N ASP A 51 -0.46 10.68 -13.03
CA ASP A 51 0.92 11.09 -12.84
C ASP A 51 1.12 11.59 -11.40
N LEU A 52 2.01 10.93 -10.66
CA LEU A 52 2.37 11.26 -9.29
C LEU A 52 3.76 11.90 -9.19
N THR A 53 4.29 12.42 -10.29
CA THR A 53 5.60 13.08 -10.31
C THR A 53 5.69 14.16 -9.24
N GLY A 54 6.78 14.15 -8.46
CA GLY A 54 7.02 15.08 -7.36
C GLY A 54 6.30 14.76 -6.05
N LEU A 55 5.42 13.74 -6.02
CA LEU A 55 4.72 13.36 -4.80
C LEU A 55 5.50 12.34 -3.98
N SER A 56 5.41 12.48 -2.67
CA SER A 56 5.87 11.50 -1.68
C SER A 56 4.68 10.67 -1.18
N CYS A 57 4.84 9.34 -1.20
CA CYS A 57 3.78 8.40 -0.84
C CYS A 57 4.20 7.49 0.31
N LEU A 58 3.25 7.15 1.17
CA LEU A 58 3.40 6.15 2.22
C LEU A 58 2.40 5.01 1.98
N ASP A 59 2.89 3.79 1.85
CA ASP A 59 2.09 2.56 1.89
C ASP A 59 2.30 1.89 3.25
N LEU A 60 1.38 2.13 4.19
CA LEU A 60 1.57 1.77 5.60
C LEU A 60 1.34 0.29 5.90
N PHE A 61 0.68 -0.42 4.99
CA PHE A 61 0.43 -1.87 5.05
C PHE A 61 0.76 -2.47 3.68
N ALA A 62 2.03 -2.46 3.32
CA ALA A 62 2.44 -2.67 1.94
C ALA A 62 2.07 -4.04 1.35
N GLY A 63 2.15 -5.10 2.15
CA GLY A 63 1.76 -6.43 1.73
C GLY A 63 2.43 -6.85 0.42
N SER A 64 1.64 -7.13 -0.61
CA SER A 64 2.12 -7.49 -1.94
C SER A 64 2.84 -6.34 -2.68
N GLY A 65 2.68 -5.10 -2.20
CA GLY A 65 3.18 -3.90 -2.86
C GLY A 65 2.24 -3.28 -3.88
N ALA A 66 0.98 -3.71 -3.93
CA ALA A 66 0.03 -3.32 -4.96
C ALA A 66 -0.14 -1.79 -5.10
N LEU A 67 -0.23 -1.07 -4.00
CA LEU A 67 -0.44 0.38 -4.00
C LEU A 67 0.87 1.16 -4.12
N GLY A 68 1.85 0.85 -3.28
CA GLY A 68 3.12 1.58 -3.28
C GLY A 68 3.93 1.39 -4.56
N LEU A 69 4.00 0.18 -5.11
CA LEU A 69 4.70 -0.06 -6.38
C LEU A 69 3.96 0.55 -7.57
N GLU A 70 2.62 0.58 -7.53
CA GLU A 70 1.83 1.29 -8.54
C GLU A 70 2.11 2.80 -8.50
N ALA A 71 2.14 3.41 -7.30
CA ALA A 71 2.48 4.82 -7.13
C ALA A 71 3.89 5.13 -7.67
N ALA A 72 4.88 4.31 -7.33
CA ALA A 72 6.24 4.45 -7.84
C ALA A 72 6.31 4.31 -9.37
N SER A 73 5.56 3.34 -9.94
CA SER A 73 5.44 3.16 -11.39
C SER A 73 4.86 4.38 -12.10
N ARG A 74 3.99 5.14 -11.43
CA ARG A 74 3.36 6.35 -11.94
C ARG A 74 4.13 7.63 -11.63
N GLY A 75 5.39 7.50 -11.24
CA GLY A 75 6.32 8.62 -11.15
C GLY A 75 6.46 9.24 -9.76
N ALA A 76 5.87 8.68 -8.71
CA ALA A 76 6.08 9.18 -7.34
C ALA A 76 7.59 9.33 -7.05
N GLU A 77 7.97 10.48 -6.52
CA GLU A 77 9.37 10.81 -6.26
C GLU A 77 9.96 9.93 -5.18
N LYS A 78 9.18 9.71 -4.12
CA LYS A 78 9.54 8.82 -3.02
C LYS A 78 8.33 8.01 -2.57
N VAL A 79 8.54 6.71 -2.39
CA VAL A 79 7.54 5.83 -1.80
C VAL A 79 8.16 5.09 -0.63
N VAL A 80 7.58 5.26 0.55
CA VAL A 80 7.93 4.47 1.74
C VAL A 80 6.90 3.37 1.90
N MET A 81 7.35 2.13 1.97
CA MET A 81 6.51 0.95 2.13
C MET A 81 6.83 0.27 3.45
N VAL A 82 5.82 0.12 4.30
CA VAL A 82 5.94 -0.49 5.62
C VAL A 82 5.30 -1.87 5.62
N GLU A 83 6.06 -2.89 6.02
CA GLU A 83 5.59 -4.27 6.12
C GLU A 83 6.16 -4.95 7.36
N ALA A 84 5.27 -5.46 8.21
CA ALA A 84 5.66 -6.08 9.47
C ALA A 84 6.09 -7.56 9.32
N ASN A 85 5.50 -8.28 8.36
CA ASN A 85 5.79 -9.70 8.15
C ASN A 85 7.16 -9.88 7.44
N PRO A 86 8.13 -10.56 8.08
CA PRO A 86 9.47 -10.69 7.51
C PRO A 86 9.51 -11.39 6.14
N ARG A 87 8.68 -12.42 5.94
CA ARG A 87 8.63 -13.19 4.71
C ARG A 87 8.04 -12.38 3.55
N VAL A 88 6.99 -11.62 3.84
CA VAL A 88 6.36 -10.70 2.87
C VAL A 88 7.30 -9.56 2.53
N ALA A 89 7.95 -8.96 3.52
CA ALA A 89 8.93 -7.89 3.33
C ALA A 89 10.14 -8.35 2.48
N GLU A 90 10.62 -9.57 2.66
CA GLU A 90 11.71 -10.13 1.85
C GLU A 90 11.30 -10.25 0.37
N ALA A 91 10.11 -10.78 0.10
CA ALA A 91 9.58 -10.88 -1.26
C ALA A 91 9.37 -9.50 -1.90
N LEU A 92 8.83 -8.56 -1.13
CA LEU A 92 8.66 -7.17 -1.57
C LEU A 92 10.00 -6.50 -1.90
N GLY A 93 11.02 -6.69 -1.05
CA GLY A 93 12.38 -6.21 -1.32
C GLY A 93 12.98 -6.81 -2.60
N SER A 94 12.70 -8.08 -2.89
CA SER A 94 13.12 -8.73 -4.14
C SER A 94 12.44 -8.12 -5.36
N ASN A 95 11.15 -7.80 -5.27
CA ASN A 95 10.42 -7.12 -6.33
C ASN A 95 10.92 -5.69 -6.56
N ILE A 96 11.23 -4.95 -5.49
CA ILE A 96 11.83 -3.61 -5.60
C ILE A 96 13.16 -3.65 -6.37
N ARG A 97 14.01 -4.63 -6.08
CA ARG A 97 15.26 -4.84 -6.83
C ARG A 97 15.03 -5.23 -8.28
N LEU A 98 14.08 -6.14 -8.53
CA LEU A 98 13.70 -6.58 -9.88
C LEU A 98 13.24 -5.42 -10.77
N LEU A 99 12.57 -4.43 -10.18
CA LEU A 99 12.10 -3.22 -10.85
C LEU A 99 13.19 -2.12 -10.94
N ALA A 100 14.37 -2.35 -10.37
CA ALA A 100 15.41 -1.32 -10.19
C ALA A 100 14.88 -0.06 -9.46
N ALA A 101 13.95 -0.25 -8.52
CA ALA A 101 13.20 0.81 -7.88
C ALA A 101 13.85 1.36 -6.61
N SER A 102 14.99 0.83 -6.17
CA SER A 102 15.62 1.15 -4.86
C SER A 102 16.01 2.63 -4.70
N GLY A 103 16.09 3.39 -5.78
CA GLY A 103 16.37 4.83 -5.74
C GLY A 103 15.19 5.69 -5.30
N ARG A 104 13.96 5.17 -5.41
CA ARG A 104 12.73 5.91 -5.06
C ARG A 104 11.79 5.15 -4.11
N VAL A 105 12.00 3.86 -3.91
CA VAL A 105 11.20 3.01 -3.01
C VAL A 105 12.05 2.58 -1.83
N GLU A 106 11.62 2.98 -0.65
CA GLU A 106 12.21 2.58 0.64
C GLU A 106 11.29 1.54 1.30
N LEU A 107 11.82 0.37 1.62
CA LEU A 107 11.10 -0.66 2.36
C LEU A 107 11.52 -0.64 3.82
N VAL A 108 10.55 -0.47 4.70
CA VAL A 108 10.74 -0.48 6.17
C VAL A 108 10.05 -1.70 6.75
N ARG A 109 10.84 -2.63 7.30
CA ARG A 109 10.32 -3.79 8.02
C ARG A 109 10.00 -3.43 9.46
N GLN A 110 8.78 -3.00 9.72
CA GLN A 110 8.34 -2.51 11.02
C GLN A 110 6.82 -2.64 11.17
N ASP A 111 6.35 -2.65 12.41
CA ASP A 111 4.94 -2.47 12.74
C ASP A 111 4.46 -1.06 12.38
N ALA A 112 3.23 -0.95 11.86
CA ALA A 112 2.67 0.31 11.39
C ALA A 112 2.61 1.39 12.47
N LEU A 113 2.15 1.05 13.70
CA LEU A 113 2.07 2.01 14.81
C LEU A 113 3.47 2.49 15.24
N LYS A 114 4.44 1.58 15.28
CA LYS A 114 5.83 1.96 15.59
C LYS A 114 6.38 2.90 14.54
N PHE A 115 6.15 2.61 13.26
CA PHE A 115 6.59 3.49 12.17
C PHE A 115 5.98 4.88 12.29
N VAL A 116 4.64 4.99 12.36
CA VAL A 116 3.98 6.30 12.44
C VAL A 116 4.35 7.05 13.73
N SER A 117 4.70 6.36 14.80
CA SER A 117 5.11 7.00 16.06
C SER A 117 6.53 7.57 16.03
N SER A 118 7.39 7.06 15.16
CA SER A 118 8.83 7.40 15.15
C SER A 118 9.30 8.16 13.91
N THR A 119 8.60 8.06 12.79
CA THR A 119 9.04 8.73 11.56
C THR A 119 8.88 10.25 11.65
N PRO A 120 9.90 11.04 11.23
CA PRO A 120 9.79 12.48 11.09
C PRO A 120 9.25 12.91 9.71
N GLN A 121 9.00 11.96 8.81
CA GLN A 121 8.61 12.23 7.42
C GLN A 121 7.13 12.60 7.34
N ALA A 122 6.78 13.43 6.34
CA ALA A 122 5.42 13.71 5.94
C ALA A 122 5.24 13.37 4.45
N PHE A 123 4.00 13.11 4.05
CA PHE A 123 3.66 12.54 2.75
C PHE A 123 2.52 13.30 2.10
N ASP A 124 2.48 13.26 0.76
CA ASP A 124 1.40 13.82 -0.05
C ASP A 124 0.25 12.82 -0.24
N VAL A 125 0.57 11.53 -0.23
CA VAL A 125 -0.42 10.44 -0.32
C VAL A 125 -0.10 9.37 0.73
N ILE A 126 -1.11 8.97 1.51
CA ILE A 126 -1.00 7.84 2.44
C ILE A 126 -2.01 6.77 2.02
N PHE A 127 -1.54 5.56 1.79
CA PHE A 127 -2.37 4.38 1.56
C PHE A 127 -2.53 3.60 2.86
N LEU A 128 -3.78 3.36 3.25
CA LEU A 128 -4.19 2.58 4.41
C LEU A 128 -5.05 1.40 3.96
N ASP A 129 -4.44 0.26 3.80
CA ASP A 129 -5.11 -1.03 3.55
C ASP A 129 -4.78 -2.03 4.66
N PRO A 130 -5.29 -1.76 5.88
CA PRO A 130 -4.94 -2.56 7.04
C PRO A 130 -5.62 -3.93 7.04
N PRO A 131 -5.08 -4.90 7.79
CA PRO A 131 -5.79 -6.15 8.07
C PRO A 131 -7.14 -5.88 8.72
N TYR A 132 -8.17 -6.65 8.32
CA TYR A 132 -9.53 -6.50 8.82
C TYR A 132 -9.66 -6.83 10.31
N ARG A 133 -10.73 -6.31 10.95
CA ARG A 133 -11.15 -6.60 12.34
C ARG A 133 -10.13 -6.23 13.41
N GLN A 134 -9.35 -5.19 13.19
CA GLN A 134 -8.32 -4.75 14.15
C GLN A 134 -8.37 -3.26 14.48
N ASP A 135 -9.41 -2.54 14.05
CA ASP A 135 -9.65 -1.12 14.34
C ASP A 135 -8.46 -0.20 14.02
N TRP A 136 -7.74 -0.54 12.94
CA TRP A 136 -6.53 0.18 12.55
C TRP A 136 -6.78 1.64 12.21
N ILE A 137 -7.87 1.93 11.52
CA ILE A 137 -8.21 3.32 11.14
C ILE A 137 -8.38 4.18 12.38
N GLU A 138 -9.09 3.69 13.39
CA GLU A 138 -9.30 4.40 14.66
C GLU A 138 -7.99 4.60 15.43
N LYS A 139 -7.12 3.58 15.47
CA LYS A 139 -5.81 3.66 16.14
C LYS A 139 -4.86 4.64 15.47
N LEU A 140 -4.91 4.73 14.14
CA LEU A 140 -4.02 5.57 13.35
C LEU A 140 -4.49 7.01 13.24
N SER A 141 -5.81 7.24 13.23
CA SER A 141 -6.43 8.55 13.05
C SER A 141 -5.77 9.68 13.85
N PRO A 142 -5.51 9.56 15.15
CA PRO A 142 -4.89 10.64 15.91
C PRO A 142 -3.40 10.87 15.59
N LEU A 143 -2.76 9.93 14.91
CA LEU A 143 -1.33 10.00 14.57
C LEU A 143 -1.07 10.52 13.15
N LEU A 144 -2.06 10.43 12.26
CA LEU A 144 -1.91 10.78 10.85
C LEU A 144 -1.65 12.28 10.59
N PRO A 145 -2.22 13.25 11.34
CA PRO A 145 -2.05 14.68 11.02
C PRO A 145 -0.62 15.12 10.83
N ARG A 146 0.29 14.60 11.66
CA ARG A 146 1.71 14.96 11.60
C ARG A 146 2.47 14.34 10.42
N LEU A 147 1.86 13.37 9.74
CA LEU A 147 2.42 12.67 8.58
C LEU A 147 1.95 13.25 7.25
N LEU A 148 1.13 14.28 7.26
CA LEU A 148 0.50 14.84 6.07
C LEU A 148 1.13 16.17 5.70
N ASN A 149 1.55 16.28 4.43
CA ASN A 149 1.87 17.55 3.81
C ASN A 149 0.57 18.38 3.59
N GLU A 150 0.70 19.63 3.20
CA GLU A 150 -0.42 20.47 2.76
C GLU A 150 -1.10 19.80 1.54
N ASP A 151 -2.44 19.81 1.52
CA ASP A 151 -3.26 19.16 0.48
C ASP A 151 -3.07 17.65 0.32
N ALA A 152 -2.51 16.98 1.31
CA ALA A 152 -2.32 15.54 1.28
C ALA A 152 -3.64 14.77 1.24
N VAL A 153 -3.60 13.59 0.61
CA VAL A 153 -4.74 12.70 0.45
C VAL A 153 -4.48 11.38 1.18
N ILE A 154 -5.50 10.89 1.87
CA ILE A 154 -5.50 9.55 2.47
C ILE A 154 -6.46 8.67 1.66
N TYR A 155 -5.94 7.55 1.17
CA TYR A 155 -6.75 6.44 0.68
C TYR A 155 -6.87 5.38 1.78
N ALA A 156 -8.08 4.94 2.06
CA ALA A 156 -8.31 3.91 3.08
C ALA A 156 -9.25 2.81 2.55
N GLU A 157 -8.90 1.56 2.85
CA GLU A 157 -9.78 0.41 2.67
C GLU A 157 -10.35 -0.02 4.02
N ALA A 158 -11.65 -0.34 4.06
CA ALA A 158 -12.35 -0.75 5.26
C ALA A 158 -13.49 -1.74 4.98
N GLU A 159 -13.93 -2.45 6.00
CA GLU A 159 -15.06 -3.38 5.93
C GLU A 159 -16.41 -2.67 6.01
N VAL A 160 -16.41 -1.42 6.40
CA VAL A 160 -17.59 -0.55 6.53
C VAL A 160 -17.38 0.76 5.81
N PRO A 161 -18.43 1.45 5.36
CA PRO A 161 -18.29 2.79 4.78
C PRO A 161 -17.60 3.74 5.74
N LEU A 162 -16.63 4.51 5.23
CA LEU A 162 -15.95 5.55 5.98
C LEU A 162 -16.52 6.92 5.57
N GLU A 163 -17.21 7.60 6.48
CA GLU A 163 -17.68 8.96 6.26
C GLU A 163 -16.58 10.01 6.50
N GLY A 164 -15.53 9.59 7.18
CA GLY A 164 -14.38 10.39 7.53
C GLY A 164 -13.52 9.71 8.59
N CYS A 165 -12.46 10.40 9.02
CA CYS A 165 -11.56 9.94 10.04
C CYS A 165 -11.01 11.16 10.81
N GLY A 166 -11.43 11.35 12.05
CA GLY A 166 -11.08 12.56 12.80
C GLY A 166 -11.64 13.82 12.12
N ASP A 167 -10.78 14.75 11.77
CA ASP A 167 -11.15 16.01 11.10
C ASP A 167 -11.27 15.88 9.56
N TRP A 168 -10.96 14.72 9.01
CA TRP A 168 -11.04 14.50 7.57
C TRP A 168 -12.41 13.99 7.15
N ARG A 169 -12.81 14.39 5.96
CA ARG A 169 -14.06 13.95 5.32
C ARG A 169 -13.74 13.09 4.11
N THR A 170 -14.59 12.10 3.85
CA THR A 170 -14.54 11.33 2.63
C THR A 170 -14.99 12.17 1.45
N GLU A 171 -14.11 12.43 0.51
CA GLU A 171 -14.42 13.12 -0.74
C GLU A 171 -14.95 12.19 -1.81
N ARG A 172 -14.42 10.98 -1.85
CA ARG A 172 -14.78 9.95 -2.84
C ARG A 172 -14.85 8.60 -2.16
N SER A 173 -15.76 7.77 -2.61
CA SER A 173 -15.89 6.41 -2.10
C SER A 173 -16.28 5.45 -3.21
N GLY A 174 -15.90 4.20 -3.03
CA GLY A 174 -16.26 3.08 -3.90
C GLY A 174 -16.43 1.80 -3.10
N ARG A 175 -16.90 0.77 -3.78
CA ARG A 175 -17.07 -0.56 -3.21
C ARG A 175 -16.63 -1.64 -4.18
N ALA A 176 -15.87 -2.60 -3.70
CA ALA A 176 -15.51 -3.82 -4.41
C ALA A 176 -15.76 -5.04 -3.52
N GLY A 177 -16.81 -5.79 -3.83
CA GLY A 177 -17.25 -6.90 -2.97
C GLY A 177 -17.69 -6.41 -1.60
N GLN A 178 -16.96 -6.79 -0.55
CA GLN A 178 -17.21 -6.38 0.85
C GLN A 178 -16.26 -5.28 1.32
N VAL A 179 -15.43 -4.75 0.44
CA VAL A 179 -14.46 -3.70 0.76
C VAL A 179 -14.98 -2.36 0.30
N TYR A 180 -14.93 -1.38 1.18
CA TYR A 180 -15.14 0.04 0.91
C TYR A 180 -13.80 0.75 0.81
N PHE A 181 -13.68 1.66 -0.15
CA PHE A 181 -12.45 2.43 -0.35
C PHE A 181 -12.75 3.87 -0.77
#